data_b54b4935aa185c18d665008e36219441
#
_entry.id   b54b4935aa185c18d665008e36219441
#
_cell.length_a   1.000
_cell.length_b   1.000
_cell.length_c   1.000
_cell.angle_alpha   90.00
_cell.angle_beta   90.00
_cell.angle_gamma   90.00
#
_symmetry.space_group_name_H-M   'P 1'
#
loop_
_entity.id
_entity.type
_entity.pdbx_description
1 polymer ?
#
loop_
_entity_poly.entity_id
_entity_poly.type
_entity_poly.pdbx_seq_one_letter_code
_entity_poly.pdbx_strand_id
1 'polypeptide(L)'
;VRSAGGTGAAFSLVLVDHLREIFGFHKYDPTEAEVKRYVSELTDYHERITNLQYMPTEAEIIFLAKNLPVQIAGEKSEKFEVSNYKNLDRVDTNYLRSGMCLVFGEGIAQKAAKIKRYIAILRQKGFKLSDWDFLDGYLELHQKREVGQTDDSPTYIKDLVAGRPIFGHPSRSGSFRFRYGRGRTSGFSATSIHPAT
;
A
#
# COMPACT_ATOMS: atom_id res chain seq x y z
N VAL A 1 4.04 -6.62 11.78
CA VAL A 1 3.21 -5.41 11.69
C VAL A 1 1.76 -5.84 11.63
N ARG A 2 0.92 -5.40 12.57
CA ARG A 2 -0.50 -5.83 12.63
C ARG A 2 -1.45 -4.91 11.88
N SER A 3 -1.25 -3.61 11.93
CA SER A 3 -2.23 -2.66 11.37
C SER A 3 -1.68 -1.25 11.13
N ALA A 4 -0.41 -1.11 10.87
CA ALA A 4 0.20 0.19 10.63
C ALA A 4 0.60 0.34 9.16
N GLY A 5 -0.15 1.15 8.43
CA GLY A 5 0.26 1.70 7.14
C GLY A 5 0.79 3.11 7.34
N GLY A 6 1.68 3.55 6.51
CA GLY A 6 2.16 4.91 6.47
C GLY A 6 3.67 5.05 6.39
N THR A 7 4.11 6.30 6.34
CA THR A 7 5.51 6.63 6.06
C THR A 7 6.49 6.02 7.07
N GLY A 8 6.12 5.97 8.36
CA GLY A 8 7.00 5.43 9.40
C GLY A 8 7.26 3.93 9.21
N ALA A 9 6.21 3.15 8.96
CA ALA A 9 6.33 1.71 8.73
C ALA A 9 7.09 1.40 7.42
N ALA A 10 6.86 2.15 6.35
CA ALA A 10 7.60 2.01 5.11
C ALA A 10 9.08 2.41 5.28
N PHE A 11 9.35 3.46 6.04
CA PHE A 11 10.71 3.89 6.31
C PHE A 11 11.50 2.91 7.17
N SER A 12 10.83 2.16 8.06
CA SER A 12 11.50 1.11 8.84
C SER A 12 12.09 0.01 7.95
N LEU A 13 11.51 -0.26 6.77
CA LEU A 13 12.08 -1.20 5.80
C LEU A 13 13.43 -0.71 5.25
N VAL A 14 13.58 0.58 5.03
CA VAL A 14 14.85 1.19 4.59
C VAL A 14 15.93 1.00 5.68
N LEU A 15 15.54 1.17 6.96
CA LEU A 15 16.45 0.94 8.08
C LEU A 15 16.80 -0.54 8.25
N VAL A 16 15.83 -1.44 8.08
CA VAL A 16 16.06 -2.90 8.12
C VAL A 16 17.00 -3.32 6.98
N ASP A 17 16.84 -2.77 5.79
CA ASP A 17 17.74 -3.04 4.68
C ASP A 17 19.17 -2.55 4.96
N HIS A 18 19.31 -1.38 5.54
CA HIS A 18 20.63 -0.89 5.96
C HIS A 18 21.28 -1.80 7.00
N LEU A 19 20.51 -2.30 7.98
CA LEU A 19 21.02 -3.28 8.95
C LEU A 19 21.38 -4.61 8.28
N ARG A 20 20.53 -5.08 7.34
CA ARG A 20 20.82 -6.26 6.52
C ARG A 20 22.22 -6.16 5.86
N GLU A 21 22.49 -5.00 5.25
CA GLU A 21 23.76 -4.75 4.58
C GLU A 21 24.94 -4.75 5.57
N ILE A 22 24.80 -4.10 6.74
CA ILE A 22 25.82 -4.09 7.79
C ILE A 22 26.14 -5.51 8.28
N PHE A 23 25.13 -6.35 8.47
CA PHE A 23 25.30 -7.72 8.93
C PHE A 23 25.72 -8.70 7.81
N GLY A 24 25.80 -8.24 6.57
CA GLY A 24 26.20 -9.08 5.44
C GLY A 24 25.15 -10.10 5.01
N PHE A 25 23.88 -9.91 5.33
CA PHE A 25 22.82 -10.78 4.86
C PHE A 25 22.48 -10.53 3.39
N HIS A 26 22.09 -11.59 2.69
CA HIS A 26 21.67 -11.50 1.31
C HIS A 26 20.42 -10.62 1.14
N LYS A 27 20.37 -9.95 -0.01
CA LYS A 27 19.18 -9.23 -0.45
C LYS A 27 18.01 -10.21 -0.65
N TYR A 28 16.80 -9.74 -0.40
CA TYR A 28 15.60 -10.50 -0.73
C TYR A 28 15.53 -10.75 -2.24
N ASP A 29 15.41 -11.99 -2.59
CA ASP A 29 15.25 -12.48 -3.96
C ASP A 29 13.92 -13.22 -4.05
N PRO A 30 12.82 -12.54 -4.42
CA PRO A 30 11.50 -13.14 -4.44
C PRO A 30 11.35 -14.11 -5.60
N THR A 31 10.75 -15.26 -5.35
CA THR A 31 10.28 -16.15 -6.40
C THR A 31 9.09 -15.52 -7.14
N GLU A 32 8.82 -15.96 -8.37
CA GLU A 32 7.65 -15.48 -9.11
C GLU A 32 6.34 -15.76 -8.37
N ALA A 33 6.25 -16.89 -7.68
CA ALA A 33 5.09 -17.24 -6.87
C ALA A 33 4.90 -16.27 -5.69
N GLU A 34 5.98 -15.84 -5.03
CA GLU A 34 5.91 -14.84 -3.97
C GLU A 34 5.49 -13.46 -4.49
N VAL A 35 6.00 -13.05 -5.64
CA VAL A 35 5.57 -11.79 -6.29
C VAL A 35 4.07 -11.83 -6.58
N LYS A 36 3.57 -12.91 -7.16
CA LYS A 36 2.14 -13.09 -7.45
C LYS A 36 1.30 -13.23 -6.16
N ARG A 37 1.89 -13.73 -5.09
CA ARG A 37 1.24 -13.75 -3.77
C ARG A 37 0.98 -12.35 -3.25
N TYR A 38 1.90 -11.39 -3.40
CA TYR A 38 1.66 -10.00 -3.03
C TYR A 38 0.46 -9.41 -3.80
N VAL A 39 0.35 -9.69 -5.10
CA VAL A 39 -0.80 -9.25 -5.91
C VAL A 39 -2.10 -9.80 -5.36
N SER A 40 -2.18 -11.13 -5.19
CA SER A 40 -3.40 -11.78 -4.71
C SER A 40 -3.80 -11.31 -3.31
N GLU A 41 -2.83 -11.15 -2.42
CA GLU A 41 -3.10 -10.76 -1.04
C GLU A 41 -3.56 -9.31 -0.90
N LEU A 42 -2.97 -8.37 -1.68
CA LEU A 42 -3.44 -6.98 -1.71
C LEU A 42 -4.85 -6.86 -2.30
N THR A 43 -5.12 -7.60 -3.38
CA THR A 43 -6.45 -7.62 -4.01
C THR A 43 -7.49 -8.20 -3.06
N ASP A 44 -7.24 -9.37 -2.47
CA ASP A 44 -8.14 -9.99 -1.50
C ASP A 44 -8.39 -9.10 -0.29
N TYR A 45 -7.34 -8.43 0.21
CA TYR A 45 -7.47 -7.53 1.35
C TYR A 45 -8.33 -6.30 1.00
N HIS A 46 -8.10 -5.71 -0.17
CA HIS A 46 -8.85 -4.55 -0.65
C HIS A 46 -10.33 -4.88 -0.87
N GLU A 47 -10.63 -6.03 -1.47
CA GLU A 47 -12.00 -6.41 -1.84
C GLU A 47 -12.80 -7.05 -0.71
N ARG A 48 -12.15 -7.81 0.17
CA ARG A 48 -12.82 -8.66 1.15
C ARG A 48 -12.77 -8.15 2.58
N ILE A 49 -11.80 -7.31 2.91
CA ILE A 49 -11.61 -6.82 4.28
C ILE A 49 -11.92 -5.32 4.37
N THR A 50 -11.16 -4.50 3.65
CA THR A 50 -11.36 -3.05 3.66
C THR A 50 -10.65 -2.41 2.48
N ASN A 51 -11.27 -1.40 1.90
CA ASN A 51 -10.65 -0.63 0.83
C ASN A 51 -9.38 0.08 1.30
N LEU A 52 -8.26 -0.23 0.67
CA LEU A 52 -7.01 0.51 0.86
C LEU A 52 -7.20 1.96 0.39
N GLN A 53 -6.63 2.92 1.10
CA GLN A 53 -6.63 4.33 0.68
C GLN A 53 -5.92 4.52 -0.67
N TYR A 54 -4.97 3.65 -0.95
CA TYR A 54 -4.25 3.56 -2.20
C TYR A 54 -4.08 2.10 -2.58
N MET A 55 -4.74 1.69 -3.65
CA MET A 55 -4.55 0.37 -4.25
C MET A 55 -3.63 0.51 -5.45
N PRO A 56 -2.40 -0.03 -5.39
CA PRO A 56 -1.52 -0.05 -6.54
C PRO A 56 -2.09 -0.96 -7.64
N THR A 57 -1.76 -0.68 -8.89
CA THR A 57 -2.06 -1.61 -9.99
C THR A 57 -1.24 -2.89 -9.87
N GLU A 58 -1.69 -3.95 -10.53
CA GLU A 58 -0.94 -5.20 -10.59
C GLU A 58 0.50 -5.00 -11.07
N ALA A 59 0.71 -4.18 -12.11
CA ALA A 59 2.03 -3.85 -12.62
C ALA A 59 2.92 -3.14 -11.57
N GLU A 60 2.35 -2.21 -10.81
CA GLU A 60 3.02 -1.52 -9.71
C GLU A 60 3.38 -2.48 -8.58
N ILE A 61 2.47 -3.39 -8.22
CA ILE A 61 2.72 -4.41 -7.20
C ILE A 61 3.85 -5.34 -7.63
N ILE A 62 3.80 -5.86 -8.84
CA ILE A 62 4.83 -6.74 -9.39
C ILE A 62 6.19 -6.02 -9.43
N PHE A 63 6.21 -4.78 -9.89
CA PHE A 63 7.44 -3.99 -9.94
C PHE A 63 8.05 -3.80 -8.55
N LEU A 64 7.26 -3.35 -7.58
CA LEU A 64 7.72 -3.17 -6.21
C LEU A 64 8.17 -4.49 -5.57
N ALA A 65 7.37 -5.55 -5.69
CA ALA A 65 7.67 -6.83 -5.07
C ALA A 65 8.99 -7.44 -5.58
N LYS A 66 9.30 -7.26 -6.87
CA LYS A 66 10.55 -7.74 -7.47
C LYS A 66 11.78 -6.95 -7.05
N ASN A 67 11.63 -5.70 -6.68
CA ASN A 67 12.76 -4.80 -6.42
C ASN A 67 12.99 -4.49 -4.94
N LEU A 68 12.05 -4.85 -4.05
CA LEU A 68 12.24 -4.65 -2.62
C LEU A 68 13.46 -5.44 -2.11
N PRO A 69 14.41 -4.78 -1.42
CA PRO A 69 15.60 -5.45 -0.93
C PRO A 69 15.36 -6.32 0.31
N VAL A 70 14.19 -6.14 0.96
CA VAL A 70 13.78 -6.90 2.15
C VAL A 70 12.37 -7.43 1.98
N GLN A 71 12.13 -8.64 2.46
CA GLN A 71 10.78 -9.23 2.45
C GLN A 71 9.88 -8.50 3.44
N ILE A 72 8.68 -8.15 2.99
CA ILE A 72 7.65 -7.67 3.90
C ILE A 72 6.89 -8.89 4.41
N ALA A 73 7.22 -9.33 5.62
CA ALA A 73 6.48 -10.33 6.35
C ALA A 73 5.41 -9.66 7.23
N GLY A 74 4.45 -10.43 7.67
CA GLY A 74 3.41 -9.95 8.58
C GLY A 74 2.72 -11.12 9.27
N GLU A 75 2.20 -10.84 10.45
CA GLU A 75 1.40 -11.83 11.18
C GLU A 75 0.03 -12.00 10.51
N LYS A 76 -0.54 -13.18 10.62
CA LYS A 76 -1.94 -13.44 10.34
C LYS A 76 -2.80 -12.45 11.14
N SER A 77 -3.59 -11.66 10.44
CA SER A 77 -4.47 -10.66 11.08
C SER A 77 -5.95 -10.90 10.79
N GLU A 78 -6.23 -11.63 9.71
CA GLU A 78 -7.59 -11.85 9.23
C GLU A 78 -7.98 -13.34 9.29
N LYS A 79 -9.28 -13.61 9.27
CA LYS A 79 -9.82 -14.97 9.26
C LYS A 79 -9.90 -15.59 7.86
N PHE A 80 -9.59 -14.82 6.83
CA PHE A 80 -9.65 -15.25 5.44
C PHE A 80 -8.27 -15.66 4.95
N GLU A 81 -8.24 -16.74 4.20
CA GLU A 81 -7.06 -17.13 3.45
C GLU A 81 -6.99 -16.38 2.12
N VAL A 82 -5.78 -16.22 1.63
CA VAL A 82 -5.55 -15.69 0.28
C VAL A 82 -6.16 -16.64 -0.76
N SER A 83 -6.67 -16.08 -1.84
CA SER A 83 -7.31 -16.84 -2.92
C SER A 83 -6.31 -17.73 -3.68
N ASN A 84 -5.10 -17.23 -3.94
CA ASN A 84 -4.08 -17.91 -4.74
C ASN A 84 -2.70 -17.88 -4.07
N TYR A 85 -1.77 -18.70 -4.59
CA TYR A 85 -0.38 -18.76 -4.13
C TYR A 85 -0.23 -19.06 -2.64
N LYS A 86 -0.88 -20.15 -2.21
CA LYS A 86 -0.79 -20.72 -0.86
C LYS A 86 0.45 -21.61 -0.71
N ASN A 87 0.80 -21.94 0.53
CA ASN A 87 1.84 -22.89 0.90
C ASN A 87 3.21 -22.55 0.29
N LEU A 88 3.60 -21.29 0.37
CA LEU A 88 4.93 -20.84 -0.04
C LEU A 88 5.89 -20.99 1.15
N ASP A 89 7.07 -21.59 0.90
CA ASP A 89 8.04 -21.95 1.94
C ASP A 89 8.51 -20.76 2.80
N ARG A 90 8.61 -19.57 2.20
CA ARG A 90 9.05 -18.35 2.89
C ARG A 90 7.91 -17.43 3.34
N VAL A 91 6.68 -17.93 3.33
CA VAL A 91 5.49 -17.20 3.80
C VAL A 91 4.79 -18.02 4.87
N ASP A 92 4.92 -17.59 6.12
CA ASP A 92 4.52 -18.36 7.31
C ASP A 92 3.03 -18.65 7.41
N THR A 93 2.18 -18.02 6.61
CA THR A 93 0.74 -18.17 6.71
C THR A 93 0.02 -18.03 5.37
N ASN A 94 -1.04 -18.78 5.20
CA ASN A 94 -1.96 -18.62 4.08
C ASN A 94 -3.05 -17.55 4.33
N TYR A 95 -3.17 -17.08 5.55
CA TYR A 95 -4.15 -16.05 5.90
C TYR A 95 -3.69 -14.65 5.49
N LEU A 96 -4.66 -13.76 5.28
CA LEU A 96 -4.39 -12.37 4.93
C LEU A 96 -3.67 -11.63 6.07
N ARG A 97 -2.68 -10.83 5.70
CA ARG A 97 -1.80 -10.08 6.59
C ARG A 97 -2.02 -8.58 6.40
N SER A 98 -2.95 -7.99 7.14
CA SER A 98 -3.31 -6.57 7.01
C SER A 98 -2.10 -5.63 7.13
N GLY A 99 -1.18 -5.93 8.05
CA GLY A 99 0.04 -5.14 8.23
C GLY A 99 0.91 -5.11 6.98
N MET A 100 1.10 -6.25 6.32
CA MET A 100 1.84 -6.33 5.06
C MET A 100 1.13 -5.51 3.96
N CYS A 101 -0.19 -5.69 3.79
CA CYS A 101 -0.96 -4.99 2.77
C CYS A 101 -0.92 -3.47 2.97
N LEU A 102 -1.06 -2.99 4.20
CA LEU A 102 -0.98 -1.57 4.53
C LEU A 102 0.41 -0.98 4.31
N VAL A 103 1.47 -1.67 4.73
CA VAL A 103 2.85 -1.21 4.52
C VAL A 103 3.19 -1.18 3.04
N PHE A 104 2.76 -2.17 2.29
CA PHE A 104 3.03 -2.25 0.86
C PHE A 104 2.25 -1.17 0.08
N GLY A 105 0.92 -1.15 0.20
CA GLY A 105 0.04 -0.25 -0.56
C GLY A 105 0.14 1.21 -0.09
N GLU A 106 -0.18 1.47 1.17
CA GLU A 106 -0.25 2.83 1.72
C GLU A 106 1.10 3.35 2.21
N GLY A 107 2.00 2.44 2.57
CA GLY A 107 3.34 2.80 3.02
C GLY A 107 4.28 3.06 1.85
N ILE A 108 4.66 2.02 1.10
CA ILE A 108 5.67 2.13 0.04
C ILE A 108 5.07 2.73 -1.23
N ALA A 109 4.04 2.11 -1.80
CA ALA A 109 3.51 2.52 -3.08
C ALA A 109 2.98 3.95 -3.05
N GLN A 110 2.12 4.29 -2.11
CA GLN A 110 1.57 5.64 -1.98
C GLN A 110 2.61 6.70 -1.58
N LYS A 111 3.65 6.33 -0.85
CA LYS A 111 4.60 7.28 -0.26
C LYS A 111 6.00 7.20 -0.90
N ALA A 112 6.15 6.54 -2.03
CA ALA A 112 7.43 6.34 -2.72
C ALA A 112 8.24 7.63 -2.88
N ALA A 113 7.62 8.71 -3.36
CA ALA A 113 8.29 10.01 -3.51
C ALA A 113 8.79 10.61 -2.17
N LYS A 114 8.06 10.37 -1.08
CA LYS A 114 8.47 10.82 0.26
C LYS A 114 9.61 9.97 0.81
N ILE A 115 9.56 8.66 0.60
CA ILE A 115 10.62 7.73 1.00
C ILE A 115 11.91 8.08 0.25
N LYS A 116 11.84 8.30 -1.06
CA LYS A 116 13.00 8.74 -1.87
C LYS A 116 13.66 9.99 -1.30
N ARG A 117 12.88 11.00 -0.90
CA ARG A 117 13.42 12.21 -0.26
C ARG A 117 14.16 11.91 1.04
N TYR A 118 13.63 11.03 1.88
CA TYR A 118 14.30 10.62 3.12
C TYR A 118 15.58 9.83 2.84
N ILE A 119 15.58 8.95 1.84
CA ILE A 119 16.78 8.23 1.41
C ILE A 119 17.86 9.20 0.95
N ALA A 120 17.50 10.23 0.18
CA ALA A 120 18.47 11.25 -0.24
C ALA A 120 19.12 11.99 0.95
N ILE A 121 18.33 12.31 1.98
CA ILE A 121 18.85 12.93 3.22
C ILE A 121 19.79 11.96 3.96
N LEU A 122 19.45 10.68 4.04
CA LEU A 122 20.31 9.67 4.69
C LEU A 122 21.61 9.46 3.92
N ARG A 123 21.57 9.42 2.60
CA ARG A 123 22.78 9.33 1.76
C ARG A 123 23.75 10.49 2.00
N GLN A 124 23.24 11.71 2.17
CA GLN A 124 24.06 12.87 2.54
C GLN A 124 24.74 12.71 3.91
N LYS A 125 24.16 11.89 4.79
CA LYS A 125 24.74 11.54 6.10
C LYS A 125 25.65 10.31 6.05
N GLY A 126 25.97 9.78 4.86
CA GLY A 126 26.88 8.67 4.67
C GLY A 126 26.26 7.28 4.67
N PHE A 127 24.93 7.16 4.69
CA PHE A 127 24.26 5.86 4.59
C PHE A 127 24.32 5.33 3.16
N LYS A 128 24.75 4.08 3.00
CA LYS A 128 24.69 3.36 1.72
C LYS A 128 23.31 2.75 1.56
N LEU A 129 22.54 3.19 0.59
CA LEU A 129 21.15 2.78 0.33
C LEU A 129 20.90 2.64 -1.18
N SER A 130 21.88 2.09 -1.92
CA SER A 130 21.82 1.93 -3.38
C SER A 130 20.68 1.00 -3.82
N ASP A 131 20.31 0.03 -3.01
CA ASP A 131 19.24 -0.93 -3.32
C ASP A 131 17.84 -0.28 -3.42
N TRP A 132 17.70 1.00 -3.12
CA TRP A 132 16.45 1.76 -3.18
C TRP A 132 16.32 2.65 -4.43
N ASP A 133 17.25 2.56 -5.39
CA ASP A 133 17.19 3.36 -6.62
C ASP A 133 16.03 2.93 -7.54
N PHE A 134 15.49 1.73 -7.35
CA PHE A 134 14.30 1.28 -8.07
C PHE A 134 13.07 2.19 -7.87
N LEU A 135 13.03 2.98 -6.80
CA LEU A 135 11.94 3.93 -6.57
C LEU A 135 11.81 4.97 -7.70
N ASP A 136 12.89 5.25 -8.43
CA ASP A 136 12.84 6.14 -9.60
C ASP A 136 12.03 5.52 -10.72
N GLY A 137 12.32 4.27 -11.07
CA GLY A 137 11.55 3.53 -12.07
C GLY A 137 10.09 3.31 -11.64
N TYR A 138 9.85 3.11 -10.34
CA TYR A 138 8.49 3.05 -9.82
C TYR A 138 7.72 4.36 -10.00
N LEU A 139 8.34 5.49 -9.70
CA LEU A 139 7.69 6.81 -9.85
C LEU A 139 7.40 7.14 -11.31
N GLU A 140 8.26 6.73 -12.25
CA GLU A 140 7.98 6.84 -13.68
C GLU A 140 6.78 5.98 -14.11
N LEU A 141 6.71 4.75 -13.61
CA LEU A 141 5.57 3.85 -13.86
C LEU A 141 4.26 4.47 -13.32
N HIS A 142 4.32 5.02 -12.13
CA HIS A 142 3.17 5.68 -11.48
C HIS A 142 2.71 6.93 -12.25
N GLN A 143 3.62 7.77 -12.72
CA GLN A 143 3.31 8.95 -13.53
C GLN A 143 2.64 8.57 -14.87
N LYS A 144 3.12 7.53 -15.54
CA LYS A 144 2.48 7.02 -16.77
C LYS A 144 1.04 6.59 -16.54
N ARG A 145 0.73 6.02 -15.38
CA ARG A 145 -0.63 5.69 -14.98
C ARG A 145 -1.51 6.94 -14.84
N GLU A 146 -1.02 7.96 -14.14
CA GLU A 146 -1.78 9.20 -13.94
C GLU A 146 -2.08 9.92 -15.24
N VAL A 147 -1.14 9.94 -16.17
CA VAL A 147 -1.32 10.53 -17.51
C VAL A 147 -2.24 9.70 -18.40
N GLY A 148 -2.23 8.36 -18.25
CA GLY A 148 -3.09 7.45 -19.03
C GLY A 148 -4.53 7.34 -18.52
N GLN A 149 -4.82 7.79 -17.31
CA GLN A 149 -6.16 7.76 -16.71
C GLN A 149 -6.96 9.06 -16.94
N THR A 150 -6.97 9.58 -18.15
CA THR A 150 -8.01 10.53 -18.58
C THR A 150 -9.29 9.78 -18.98
N ASP A 151 -9.74 8.88 -18.12
CA ASP A 151 -11.06 8.26 -18.29
C ASP A 151 -12.11 9.22 -17.73
N ASP A 152 -12.85 9.86 -18.63
CA ASP A 152 -13.95 10.81 -18.34
C ASP A 152 -15.18 10.12 -17.72
N SER A 153 -15.11 8.81 -17.49
CA SER A 153 -16.19 8.08 -16.87
C SER A 153 -16.33 8.46 -15.39
N PRO A 154 -17.57 8.71 -14.91
CA PRO A 154 -17.78 9.05 -13.50
C PRO A 154 -17.43 7.86 -12.63
N THR A 155 -16.34 7.99 -11.86
CA THR A 155 -15.98 6.99 -10.86
C THR A 155 -16.77 7.25 -9.59
N TYR A 156 -17.64 6.32 -9.25
CA TYR A 156 -18.37 6.35 -7.99
C TYR A 156 -17.57 5.62 -6.91
N ILE A 157 -17.55 6.20 -5.74
CA ILE A 157 -17.01 5.51 -4.56
C ILE A 157 -18.06 4.49 -4.12
N LYS A 158 -17.75 3.22 -4.31
CA LYS A 158 -18.69 2.12 -3.97
C LYS A 158 -18.73 1.84 -2.47
N ASP A 159 -17.62 2.09 -1.77
CA ASP A 159 -17.43 1.66 -0.40
C ASP A 159 -16.69 2.69 0.45
N LEU A 160 -16.68 2.46 1.75
CA LEU A 160 -15.93 3.23 2.71
C LEU A 160 -14.44 2.97 2.55
N VAL A 161 -13.65 4.01 2.39
CA VAL A 161 -12.19 3.91 2.50
C VAL A 161 -11.82 3.81 3.97
N ALA A 162 -10.96 2.86 4.33
CA ALA A 162 -10.55 2.59 5.70
C ALA A 162 -10.22 3.88 6.49
N GLY A 163 -11.01 4.18 7.51
CA GLY A 163 -10.86 5.32 8.40
C GLY A 163 -11.18 6.69 7.83
N ARG A 164 -11.55 6.82 6.54
CA ARG A 164 -11.88 8.10 5.91
C ARG A 164 -12.96 7.96 4.84
N PRO A 165 -14.24 7.83 5.22
CA PRO A 165 -15.32 7.77 4.24
C PRO A 165 -15.36 9.06 3.43
N ILE A 166 -15.43 8.92 2.10
CA ILE A 166 -15.54 10.03 1.17
C ILE A 166 -16.79 9.81 0.33
N PHE A 167 -17.72 10.74 0.40
CA PHE A 167 -18.95 10.75 -0.39
C PHE A 167 -18.84 11.78 -1.51
N GLY A 168 -19.22 11.43 -2.70
CA GLY A 168 -19.33 12.37 -3.81
C GLY A 168 -18.77 11.83 -5.12
N HIS A 169 -19.00 12.58 -6.18
CA HIS A 169 -18.39 12.35 -7.48
C HIS A 169 -16.96 12.88 -7.44
N PRO A 170 -15.93 12.03 -7.46
CA PRO A 170 -14.58 12.54 -7.46
C PRO A 170 -14.28 13.27 -8.77
N SER A 171 -13.68 14.44 -8.65
CA SER A 171 -13.04 15.17 -9.74
C SER A 171 -13.97 15.81 -10.80
N ARG A 172 -15.26 15.94 -10.56
CA ARG A 172 -16.15 16.71 -11.46
C ARG A 172 -16.38 18.13 -10.96
N SER A 173 -16.39 19.08 -11.89
CA SER A 173 -16.84 20.45 -11.62
C SER A 173 -18.27 20.44 -11.08
N GLY A 174 -18.52 21.14 -9.97
CA GLY A 174 -19.81 21.14 -9.29
C GLY A 174 -20.05 19.99 -8.31
N SER A 175 -19.13 19.02 -8.20
CA SER A 175 -19.25 17.98 -7.19
C SER A 175 -18.80 18.48 -5.81
N PHE A 176 -19.44 18.00 -4.76
CA PHE A 176 -19.01 18.28 -3.39
C PHE A 176 -18.34 17.06 -2.79
N ARG A 177 -17.38 17.31 -1.89
CA ARG A 177 -16.71 16.28 -1.09
C ARG A 177 -17.07 16.46 0.37
N PHE A 178 -17.78 15.49 0.91
CA PHE A 178 -18.07 15.45 2.32
C PHE A 178 -16.98 14.61 3.03
N ARG A 179 -16.24 15.22 3.98
CA ARG A 179 -15.31 14.50 4.85
C ARG A 179 -15.96 14.28 6.19
N TYR A 180 -16.19 13.03 6.51
CA TYR A 180 -16.73 12.63 7.80
C TYR A 180 -15.60 12.27 8.76
N GLY A 181 -15.54 12.92 9.90
CA GLY A 181 -14.60 12.60 10.98
C GLY A 181 -15.17 11.57 11.96
N ARG A 182 -14.40 11.18 12.95
CA ARG A 182 -14.91 10.34 14.05
C ARG A 182 -16.11 11.02 14.67
N GLY A 183 -17.22 10.28 14.82
CA GLY A 183 -18.52 10.79 15.28
C GLY A 183 -18.61 11.46 16.67
N ARG A 184 -17.46 11.64 17.33
CA ARG A 184 -17.38 12.34 18.64
C ARG A 184 -17.53 13.85 18.53
N THR A 185 -17.34 14.43 17.34
CA THR A 185 -17.31 15.89 17.18
C THR A 185 -18.47 16.47 16.36
N SER A 186 -19.18 15.64 15.59
CA SER A 186 -20.26 16.12 14.70
C SER A 186 -21.66 15.71 15.12
N GLY A 187 -21.82 14.74 16.01
CA GLY A 187 -23.14 14.21 16.40
C GLY A 187 -23.86 13.41 15.29
N PHE A 188 -23.29 13.37 14.08
CA PHE A 188 -23.86 12.60 12.97
C PHE A 188 -23.16 11.24 12.82
N SER A 189 -23.96 10.19 12.76
CA SER A 189 -23.50 8.85 12.37
C SER A 189 -23.90 8.57 10.91
N ALA A 190 -23.26 7.61 10.27
CA ALA A 190 -23.63 7.20 8.91
C ALA A 190 -25.11 6.77 8.80
N THR A 191 -25.70 6.29 9.90
CA THR A 191 -27.11 5.89 9.99
C THR A 191 -28.08 7.05 10.14
N SER A 192 -27.60 8.26 10.43
CA SER A 192 -28.45 9.45 10.56
C SER A 192 -28.59 10.24 9.26
N ILE A 193 -27.91 9.82 8.20
CA ILE A 193 -28.06 10.42 6.87
C ILE A 193 -29.02 9.58 6.07
N HIS A 194 -30.19 10.14 5.78
CA HIS A 194 -31.21 9.42 4.99
C HIS A 194 -30.75 9.31 3.53
N PRO A 195 -30.94 8.14 2.88
CA PRO A 195 -30.49 7.92 1.48
C PRO A 195 -31.15 8.84 0.44
N ALA A 196 -32.21 9.55 0.80
CA ALA A 196 -32.97 10.42 -0.09
C ALA A 196 -32.63 11.91 0.04
N THR A 197 -31.61 12.26 0.84
CA THR A 197 -31.05 13.60 0.93
C THR A 197 -29.62 13.62 0.38
#